data_25943e308663d991f4116032f7da2c3d
#
_entry.id   25943e308663d991f4116032f7da2c3d
#
_cell.length_a   1.000
_cell.length_b   1.000
_cell.length_c   1.000
_cell.angle_alpha   90.00
_cell.angle_beta   90.00
_cell.angle_gamma   90.00
#
_symmetry.space_group_name_H-M   'P 1'
#
loop_
_entity.id
_entity.type
_entity.pdbx_description
1 polymer ?
#
loop_
_entity_poly.entity_id
_entity_poly.type
_entity_poly.pdbx_seq_one_letter_code
_entity_poly.pdbx_strand_id
1 'polypeptide(L)'
;MFLRNALMVIGGVVLLFITNPKLTSIVVVALPLVLAPILLFGRRVRSLSRQSQDRVADVGSYVAETLGQIKTVQAYNHQAHDRELFAGTVEAAFAVARQRIAQRAWLITLVIVLVLVAVGVMLWVGGMDVIAGRISAGELAAFVFYSLIVGSAFGTLSEVI
;
A
#
# COMPACT_ATOMS: atom_id res chain seq x y z
N MET A 1 -2.11 20.77 -0.50
CA MET A 1 -1.45 19.66 -1.21
C MET A 1 -2.33 19.01 -2.27
N PHE A 2 -3.62 18.80 -2.01
CA PHE A 2 -4.57 18.17 -2.93
C PHE A 2 -4.68 18.88 -4.31
N LEU A 3 -4.88 20.19 -4.31
CA LEU A 3 -5.05 20.99 -5.54
C LEU A 3 -3.81 20.91 -6.47
N ARG A 4 -2.61 20.96 -5.90
CA ARG A 4 -1.36 20.82 -6.67
C ARG A 4 -1.26 19.45 -7.34
N ASN A 5 -1.54 18.36 -6.60
CA ASN A 5 -1.47 17.01 -7.15
C ASN A 5 -2.58 16.76 -8.18
N ALA A 6 -3.78 17.30 -7.97
CA ALA A 6 -4.86 17.25 -8.96
C ALA A 6 -4.48 17.97 -10.26
N LEU A 7 -3.89 19.16 -10.17
CA LEU A 7 -3.39 19.89 -11.33
C LEU A 7 -2.23 19.16 -12.03
N MET A 8 -1.33 18.52 -11.27
CA MET A 8 -0.25 17.70 -11.83
C MET A 8 -0.77 16.47 -12.58
N VAL A 9 -1.81 15.82 -12.06
CA VAL A 9 -2.44 14.68 -12.73
C VAL A 9 -3.13 15.12 -14.01
N ILE A 10 -3.98 16.16 -13.97
CA ILE A 10 -4.70 16.64 -15.14
C ILE A 10 -3.73 17.15 -16.20
N GLY A 11 -2.79 18.02 -15.81
CA GLY A 11 -1.78 18.55 -16.71
C GLY A 11 -0.86 17.47 -17.28
N GLY A 12 -0.44 16.52 -16.44
CA GLY A 12 0.40 15.39 -16.86
C GLY A 12 -0.31 14.47 -17.85
N VAL A 13 -1.58 14.13 -17.61
CA VAL A 13 -2.38 13.31 -18.55
C VAL A 13 -2.58 14.05 -19.87
N VAL A 14 -2.85 15.35 -19.85
CA VAL A 14 -2.98 16.16 -21.08
C VAL A 14 -1.65 16.17 -21.85
N LEU A 15 -0.52 16.39 -21.19
CA LEU A 15 0.79 16.35 -21.82
C LEU A 15 1.11 14.97 -22.42
N LEU A 16 0.79 13.89 -21.70
CA LEU A 16 0.96 12.52 -22.20
C LEU A 16 0.14 12.29 -23.47
N PHE A 17 -1.11 12.78 -23.50
CA PHE A 17 -1.99 12.64 -24.66
C PHE A 17 -1.49 13.41 -25.89
N ILE A 18 -0.94 14.61 -25.68
CA ILE A 18 -0.35 15.43 -26.74
C ILE A 18 0.92 14.79 -27.30
N THR A 19 1.73 14.18 -26.43
CA THR A 19 3.00 13.57 -26.81
C THR A 19 2.80 12.29 -27.62
N ASN A 20 1.98 11.34 -27.12
CA ASN A 20 1.70 10.09 -27.84
C ASN A 20 0.41 9.43 -27.32
N PRO A 21 -0.71 9.48 -28.10
CA PRO A 21 -1.98 8.89 -27.68
C PRO A 21 -1.93 7.38 -27.46
N LYS A 22 -1.10 6.66 -28.25
CA LYS A 22 -0.94 5.19 -28.16
C LYS A 22 -0.28 4.78 -26.84
N LEU A 23 0.82 5.42 -26.47
CA LEU A 23 1.49 5.15 -25.19
C LEU A 23 0.63 5.60 -24.00
N THR A 24 -0.11 6.71 -24.16
CA THR A 24 -1.03 7.21 -23.12
C THR A 24 -2.16 6.22 -22.84
N SER A 25 -2.67 5.52 -23.85
CA SER A 25 -3.69 4.49 -23.63
C SER A 25 -3.19 3.35 -22.73
N ILE A 26 -1.90 2.98 -22.84
CA ILE A 26 -1.27 1.99 -21.95
C ILE A 26 -1.28 2.49 -20.50
N VAL A 27 -0.89 3.75 -20.27
CA VAL A 27 -0.88 4.36 -18.93
C VAL A 27 -2.30 4.45 -18.36
N VAL A 28 -3.28 4.86 -19.16
CA VAL A 28 -4.69 4.97 -18.75
C VAL A 28 -5.27 3.61 -18.35
N VAL A 29 -4.87 2.54 -19.03
CA VAL A 29 -5.29 1.15 -18.66
C VAL A 29 -4.50 0.64 -17.45
N ALA A 30 -3.21 0.95 -17.34
CA ALA A 30 -2.38 0.53 -16.22
C ALA A 30 -2.80 1.17 -14.90
N LEU A 31 -3.26 2.43 -14.91
CA LEU A 31 -3.71 3.15 -13.72
C LEU A 31 -4.81 2.41 -12.94
N PRO A 32 -5.97 2.09 -13.51
CA PRO A 32 -7.01 1.35 -12.79
C PRO A 32 -6.54 -0.06 -12.41
N LEU A 33 -5.68 -0.70 -13.21
CA LEU A 33 -5.13 -2.03 -12.89
C LEU A 33 -4.25 -2.01 -11.64
N VAL A 34 -3.47 -0.95 -11.44
CA VAL A 34 -2.65 -0.75 -10.23
C VAL A 34 -3.50 -0.30 -9.03
N LEU A 35 -4.53 0.52 -9.28
CA LEU A 35 -5.40 1.01 -8.21
C LEU A 35 -6.38 -0.06 -7.69
N ALA A 36 -6.83 -0.98 -8.53
CA ALA A 36 -7.79 -2.01 -8.16
C ALA A 36 -7.34 -2.85 -6.94
N PRO A 37 -6.12 -3.40 -6.88
CA PRO A 37 -5.65 -4.09 -5.67
C PRO A 37 -5.63 -3.20 -4.43
N ILE A 38 -5.25 -1.93 -4.56
CA ILE A 38 -5.19 -0.98 -3.44
C ILE A 38 -6.60 -0.78 -2.86
N LEU A 39 -7.60 -0.58 -3.71
CA LEU A 39 -8.98 -0.39 -3.28
C LEU A 39 -9.60 -1.67 -2.69
N LEU A 40 -9.34 -2.82 -3.31
CA LEU A 40 -9.90 -4.10 -2.88
C LEU A 40 -9.27 -4.60 -1.56
N PHE A 41 -7.95 -4.57 -1.47
CA PHE A 41 -7.22 -5.08 -0.30
C PHE A 41 -7.01 -4.03 0.79
N GLY A 42 -7.04 -2.74 0.46
CA GLY A 42 -6.83 -1.65 1.41
C GLY A 42 -7.84 -1.67 2.57
N ARG A 43 -9.12 -1.98 2.28
CA ARG A 43 -10.16 -2.14 3.32
C ARG A 43 -9.83 -3.27 4.28
N ARG A 44 -9.33 -4.40 3.77
CA ARG A 44 -8.96 -5.56 4.60
C ARG A 44 -7.73 -5.28 5.46
N VAL A 45 -6.72 -4.61 4.91
CA VAL A 45 -5.53 -4.18 5.64
C VAL A 45 -5.90 -3.18 6.75
N ARG A 46 -6.81 -2.22 6.48
CA ARG A 46 -7.31 -1.25 7.46
C ARG A 46 -8.07 -1.95 8.60
N SER A 47 -8.92 -2.93 8.29
CA SER A 47 -9.64 -3.73 9.28
C SER A 47 -8.68 -4.51 10.19
N LEU A 48 -7.69 -5.20 9.60
CA LEU A 48 -6.66 -5.92 10.35
C LEU A 48 -5.78 -4.98 11.21
N SER A 49 -5.54 -3.75 10.73
CA SER A 49 -4.80 -2.75 11.51
C SER A 49 -5.57 -2.34 12.78
N ARG A 50 -6.89 -2.13 12.68
CA ARG A 50 -7.73 -1.85 13.86
C ARG A 50 -7.73 -3.03 14.82
N GLN A 51 -7.99 -4.23 14.33
CA GLN A 51 -7.96 -5.45 15.16
C GLN A 51 -6.61 -5.63 15.86
N SER A 52 -5.49 -5.33 15.17
CA SER A 52 -4.17 -5.39 15.78
C SER A 52 -3.98 -4.37 16.90
N GLN A 53 -4.53 -3.16 16.76
CA GLN A 53 -4.52 -2.13 17.81
C GLN A 53 -5.38 -2.56 19.00
N ASP A 54 -6.57 -3.10 18.76
CA ASP A 54 -7.47 -3.58 19.80
C ASP A 54 -6.80 -4.71 20.61
N ARG A 55 -6.14 -5.67 19.95
CA ARG A 55 -5.40 -6.75 20.63
C ARG A 55 -4.20 -6.26 21.44
N VAL A 56 -3.50 -5.23 20.99
CA VAL A 56 -2.42 -4.61 21.78
C VAL A 56 -3.00 -3.89 23.01
N ALA A 57 -4.14 -3.23 22.86
CA ALA A 57 -4.85 -2.61 23.98
C ALA A 57 -5.32 -3.65 25.01
N ASP A 58 -5.85 -4.82 24.55
CA ASP A 58 -6.22 -5.94 25.42
C ASP A 58 -5.03 -6.41 26.29
N VAL A 59 -3.83 -6.55 25.67
CA VAL A 59 -2.59 -6.91 26.38
C VAL A 59 -2.26 -5.85 27.44
N GLY A 60 -2.32 -4.56 27.07
CA GLY A 60 -2.05 -3.46 28.00
C GLY A 60 -3.04 -3.40 29.17
N SER A 61 -4.32 -3.60 28.89
CA SER A 61 -5.37 -3.64 29.93
C SER A 61 -5.18 -4.80 30.89
N TYR A 62 -4.85 -5.99 30.38
CA TYR A 62 -4.58 -7.16 31.21
C TYR A 62 -3.38 -6.94 32.13
N VAL A 63 -2.30 -6.36 31.62
CA VAL A 63 -1.12 -6.04 32.44
C VAL A 63 -1.46 -5.01 33.52
N ALA A 64 -2.19 -3.94 33.17
CA ALA A 64 -2.59 -2.91 34.10
C ALA A 64 -3.49 -3.46 35.24
N GLU A 65 -4.45 -4.33 34.89
CA GLU A 65 -5.33 -4.99 35.86
C GLU A 65 -4.56 -5.92 36.80
N THR A 66 -3.74 -6.82 36.23
CA THR A 66 -2.96 -7.80 37.02
C THR A 66 -1.97 -7.11 37.94
N LEU A 67 -1.25 -6.08 37.45
CA LEU A 67 -0.30 -5.33 38.29
C LEU A 67 -1.02 -4.45 39.32
N GLY A 68 -2.17 -3.88 38.96
CA GLY A 68 -3.01 -3.12 39.90
C GLY A 68 -3.51 -3.97 41.08
N GLN A 69 -3.72 -5.27 40.86
CA GLN A 69 -4.20 -6.24 41.87
C GLN A 69 -3.09 -7.22 42.32
N ILE A 70 -1.82 -6.86 42.18
CA ILE A 70 -0.70 -7.78 42.38
C ILE A 70 -0.69 -8.43 43.78
N LYS A 71 -1.11 -7.71 44.83
CA LYS A 71 -1.23 -8.24 46.20
C LYS A 71 -2.25 -9.36 46.26
N THR A 72 -3.36 -9.25 45.56
CA THR A 72 -4.40 -10.28 45.47
C THR A 72 -3.91 -11.51 44.73
N VAL A 73 -3.25 -11.30 43.59
CA VAL A 73 -2.65 -12.38 42.79
C VAL A 73 -1.65 -13.16 43.61
N GLN A 74 -0.81 -12.48 44.42
CA GLN A 74 0.15 -13.14 45.31
C GLN A 74 -0.51 -13.86 46.47
N ALA A 75 -1.53 -13.25 47.09
CA ALA A 75 -2.22 -13.84 48.23
C ALA A 75 -2.93 -15.16 47.86
N TYR A 76 -3.45 -15.27 46.64
CA TYR A 76 -4.13 -16.50 46.15
C TYR A 76 -3.20 -17.42 45.37
N ASN A 77 -1.89 -17.14 45.29
CA ASN A 77 -0.89 -17.92 44.54
C ASN A 77 -1.28 -18.16 43.08
N HIS A 78 -1.86 -17.09 42.42
CA HIS A 78 -2.47 -17.20 41.11
C HIS A 78 -1.50 -16.84 39.94
N GLN A 79 -0.21 -16.60 40.27
CA GLN A 79 0.80 -16.10 39.30
C GLN A 79 1.01 -17.03 38.10
N ALA A 80 0.94 -18.35 38.31
CA ALA A 80 1.13 -19.31 37.22
C ALA A 80 -0.02 -19.24 36.19
N HIS A 81 -1.25 -19.13 36.68
CA HIS A 81 -2.45 -19.02 35.87
C HIS A 81 -2.47 -17.70 35.11
N ASP A 82 -2.17 -16.56 35.77
CA ASP A 82 -2.13 -15.26 35.14
C ASP A 82 -1.03 -15.17 34.07
N ARG A 83 0.09 -15.86 34.28
CA ARG A 83 1.15 -15.95 33.25
C ARG A 83 0.67 -16.70 32.01
N GLU A 84 -0.08 -17.76 32.17
CA GLU A 84 -0.63 -18.52 31.04
C GLU A 84 -1.68 -17.73 30.28
N LEU A 85 -2.58 -17.03 30.96
CA LEU A 85 -3.55 -16.12 30.35
C LEU A 85 -2.88 -14.96 29.61
N PHE A 86 -1.86 -14.37 30.22
CA PHE A 86 -1.06 -13.32 29.56
C PHE A 86 -0.38 -13.83 28.29
N ALA A 87 0.26 -14.99 28.35
CA ALA A 87 0.88 -15.60 27.18
C ALA A 87 -0.12 -15.85 26.05
N GLY A 88 -1.33 -16.34 26.38
CA GLY A 88 -2.42 -16.50 25.41
C GLY A 88 -2.86 -15.18 24.77
N THR A 89 -2.98 -14.12 25.56
CA THR A 89 -3.37 -12.80 25.08
C THR A 89 -2.30 -12.20 24.15
N VAL A 90 -1.04 -12.34 24.49
CA VAL A 90 0.10 -11.92 23.65
C VAL A 90 0.15 -12.71 22.34
N GLU A 91 -0.04 -14.04 22.40
CA GLU A 91 -0.04 -14.87 21.19
C GLU A 91 -1.19 -14.51 20.25
N ALA A 92 -2.38 -14.23 20.78
CA ALA A 92 -3.50 -13.74 19.98
C ALA A 92 -3.19 -12.38 19.30
N ALA A 93 -2.56 -11.46 20.02
CA ALA A 93 -2.12 -10.18 19.45
C ALA A 93 -1.07 -10.38 18.35
N PHE A 94 -0.10 -11.28 18.58
CA PHE A 94 0.93 -11.61 17.59
C PHE A 94 0.36 -12.24 16.32
N ALA A 95 -0.60 -13.17 16.46
CA ALA A 95 -1.25 -13.80 15.32
C ALA A 95 -1.95 -12.79 14.39
N VAL A 96 -2.69 -11.82 14.97
CA VAL A 96 -3.34 -10.74 14.19
C VAL A 96 -2.31 -9.82 13.57
N ALA A 97 -1.25 -9.45 14.29
CA ALA A 97 -0.17 -8.62 13.78
C ALA A 97 0.53 -9.30 12.59
N ARG A 98 0.82 -10.58 12.67
CA ARG A 98 1.41 -11.39 11.58
C ARG A 98 0.51 -11.40 10.34
N GLN A 99 -0.80 -11.59 10.51
CA GLN A 99 -1.75 -11.54 9.38
C GLN A 99 -1.77 -10.16 8.73
N ARG A 100 -1.79 -9.08 9.51
CA ARG A 100 -1.74 -7.71 9.01
C ARG A 100 -0.48 -7.46 8.18
N ILE A 101 0.68 -7.85 8.70
CA ILE A 101 1.98 -7.67 8.01
C ILE A 101 1.99 -8.47 6.71
N ALA A 102 1.56 -9.73 6.72
CA ALA A 102 1.51 -10.57 5.53
C ALA A 102 0.60 -9.98 4.44
N GLN A 103 -0.62 -9.55 4.80
CA GLN A 103 -1.56 -8.93 3.86
C GLN A 103 -1.01 -7.63 3.27
N ARG A 104 -0.36 -6.80 4.10
CA ARG A 104 0.29 -5.57 3.65
C ARG A 104 1.47 -5.86 2.73
N ALA A 105 2.31 -6.83 3.06
CA ALA A 105 3.44 -7.24 2.24
C ALA A 105 2.99 -7.72 0.86
N TRP A 106 1.96 -8.59 0.80
CA TRP A 106 1.38 -9.04 -0.46
C TRP A 106 0.83 -7.90 -1.31
N LEU A 107 0.11 -6.96 -0.70
CA LEU A 107 -0.41 -5.79 -1.41
C LEU A 107 0.72 -4.95 -2.01
N ILE A 108 1.76 -4.65 -1.22
CA ILE A 108 2.92 -3.86 -1.68
C ILE A 108 3.64 -4.58 -2.81
N THR A 109 3.90 -5.89 -2.66
CA THR A 109 4.56 -6.70 -3.69
C THR A 109 3.76 -6.69 -4.99
N LEU A 110 2.44 -6.90 -4.91
CA LEU A 110 1.57 -6.90 -6.09
C LEU A 110 1.60 -5.54 -6.80
N VAL A 111 1.52 -4.44 -6.06
CA VAL A 111 1.59 -3.09 -6.64
C VAL A 111 2.93 -2.84 -7.31
N ILE A 112 4.05 -3.21 -6.67
CA ILE A 112 5.39 -3.06 -7.26
C ILE A 112 5.51 -3.87 -8.56
N VAL A 113 5.07 -5.12 -8.57
CA VAL A 113 5.10 -5.98 -9.77
C VAL A 113 4.25 -5.38 -10.89
N LEU A 114 3.04 -4.90 -10.60
CA LEU A 114 2.18 -4.27 -11.60
C LEU A 114 2.80 -2.99 -12.19
N VAL A 115 3.42 -2.17 -11.36
CA VAL A 115 4.13 -0.97 -11.83
C VAL A 115 5.32 -1.34 -12.71
N LEU A 116 6.14 -2.33 -12.31
CA LEU A 116 7.28 -2.78 -13.11
C LEU A 116 6.83 -3.37 -14.44
N VAL A 117 5.75 -4.16 -14.45
CA VAL A 117 5.17 -4.71 -15.68
C VAL A 117 4.66 -3.59 -16.59
N ALA A 118 3.95 -2.61 -16.04
CA ALA A 118 3.44 -1.46 -16.81
C ALA A 118 4.58 -0.67 -17.45
N VAL A 119 5.65 -0.39 -16.71
CA VAL A 119 6.85 0.29 -17.23
C VAL A 119 7.54 -0.59 -18.30
N GLY A 120 7.66 -1.89 -18.06
CA GLY A 120 8.24 -2.83 -19.04
C GLY A 120 7.47 -2.87 -20.35
N VAL A 121 6.13 -2.97 -20.29
CA VAL A 121 5.26 -2.93 -21.48
C VAL A 121 5.39 -1.59 -22.22
N MET A 122 5.43 -0.48 -21.48
CA MET A 122 5.57 0.83 -22.04
C MET A 122 6.92 1.00 -22.77
N LEU A 123 8.03 0.53 -22.16
CA LEU A 123 9.36 0.56 -22.80
C LEU A 123 9.43 -0.38 -24.00
N TRP A 124 8.79 -1.54 -23.94
CA TRP A 124 8.71 -2.47 -25.07
C TRP A 124 7.98 -1.84 -26.26
N VAL A 125 6.76 -1.37 -26.04
CA VAL A 125 5.94 -0.77 -27.11
C VAL A 125 6.57 0.53 -27.64
N GLY A 126 7.02 1.40 -26.73
CA GLY A 126 7.70 2.66 -27.08
C GLY A 126 9.03 2.42 -27.81
N GLY A 127 9.82 1.42 -27.37
CA GLY A 127 11.05 1.04 -28.04
C GLY A 127 10.83 0.53 -29.47
N MET A 128 9.78 -0.25 -29.70
CA MET A 128 9.37 -0.67 -31.05
C MET A 128 8.97 0.53 -31.92
N ASP A 129 8.31 1.54 -31.34
CA ASP A 129 7.94 2.75 -32.06
C ASP A 129 9.17 3.64 -32.38
N VAL A 130 10.19 3.65 -31.52
CA VAL A 130 11.48 4.31 -31.78
C VAL A 130 12.23 3.61 -32.92
N ILE A 131 12.32 2.27 -32.88
CA ILE A 131 13.00 1.48 -33.95
C ILE A 131 12.29 1.68 -35.30
N ALA A 132 10.97 1.79 -35.28
CA ALA A 132 10.16 2.05 -36.46
C ALA A 132 10.20 3.53 -36.95
N GLY A 133 10.95 4.41 -36.28
CA GLY A 133 11.07 5.84 -36.62
C GLY A 133 9.80 6.65 -36.36
N ARG A 134 8.82 6.12 -35.61
CA ARG A 134 7.56 6.83 -35.31
C ARG A 134 7.70 7.87 -34.22
N ILE A 135 8.61 7.65 -33.29
CA ILE A 135 8.93 8.57 -32.18
C ILE A 135 10.44 8.63 -32.00
N SER A 136 10.96 9.70 -31.40
CA SER A 136 12.36 9.80 -31.03
C SER A 136 12.64 9.12 -29.68
N ALA A 137 13.88 8.73 -29.43
CA ALA A 137 14.30 8.20 -28.13
C ALA A 137 14.10 9.22 -27.00
N GLY A 138 14.25 10.53 -27.31
CA GLY A 138 13.99 11.62 -26.37
C GLY A 138 12.51 11.74 -25.98
N GLU A 139 11.59 11.57 -26.95
CA GLU A 139 10.15 11.55 -26.67
C GLU A 139 9.75 10.37 -25.78
N LEU A 140 10.32 9.17 -26.03
CA LEU A 140 10.10 8.02 -25.16
C LEU A 140 10.59 8.28 -23.74
N ALA A 141 11.80 8.84 -23.57
CA ALA A 141 12.36 9.18 -22.28
C ALA A 141 11.50 10.21 -21.53
N ALA A 142 11.07 11.27 -22.22
CA ALA A 142 10.16 12.28 -21.66
C ALA A 142 8.81 11.65 -21.23
N PHE A 143 8.27 10.76 -22.07
CA PHE A 143 7.02 10.06 -21.76
C PHE A 143 7.11 9.20 -20.50
N VAL A 144 8.20 8.42 -20.33
CA VAL A 144 8.48 7.64 -19.12
C VAL A 144 8.54 8.57 -17.91
N PHE A 145 9.26 9.67 -18.01
CA PHE A 145 9.40 10.64 -16.93
C PHE A 145 8.05 11.26 -16.51
N TYR A 146 7.23 11.68 -17.47
CA TYR A 146 5.90 12.22 -17.20
C TYR A 146 4.98 11.16 -16.59
N SER A 147 5.05 9.92 -17.04
CA SER A 147 4.27 8.79 -16.48
C SER A 147 4.61 8.54 -15.01
N LEU A 148 5.89 8.64 -14.62
CA LEU A 148 6.32 8.52 -13.23
C LEU A 148 5.82 9.67 -12.37
N ILE A 149 5.84 10.91 -12.88
CA ILE A 149 5.30 12.09 -12.18
C ILE A 149 3.80 11.92 -11.93
N VAL A 150 3.05 11.55 -12.97
CA VAL A 150 1.60 11.32 -12.87
C VAL A 150 1.32 10.18 -11.89
N GLY A 151 2.06 9.06 -11.97
CA GLY A 151 1.92 7.94 -11.06
C GLY A 151 2.18 8.30 -9.60
N SER A 152 3.23 9.10 -9.32
CA SER A 152 3.53 9.56 -7.96
C SER A 152 2.49 10.53 -7.42
N ALA A 153 1.93 11.42 -8.26
CA ALA A 153 0.86 12.32 -7.87
C ALA A 153 -0.44 11.58 -7.53
N PHE A 154 -0.74 10.49 -8.25
CA PHE A 154 -1.86 9.60 -7.92
C PHE A 154 -1.64 8.86 -6.59
N GLY A 155 -0.42 8.40 -6.30
CA GLY A 155 -0.08 7.75 -5.04
C GLY A 155 -0.37 8.65 -3.83
N THR A 156 0.06 9.91 -3.90
CA THR A 156 -0.20 10.92 -2.83
C THR A 156 -1.68 11.30 -2.70
N LEU A 157 -2.44 11.30 -3.78
CA LEU A 157 -3.89 11.52 -3.73
C LEU A 157 -4.62 10.37 -3.03
N SER A 158 -4.17 9.14 -3.23
CA SER A 158 -4.74 7.94 -2.61
C SER A 158 -4.48 7.84 -1.09
N GLU A 159 -3.47 8.53 -0.57
CA GLU A 159 -3.20 8.61 0.89
C GLU A 159 -4.12 9.59 1.63
N VAL A 160 -4.75 10.51 0.91
CA VAL A 160 -5.60 11.58 1.48
C VAL A 160 -7.07 11.16 1.56
N ILE A 161 -7.46 10.08 0.88
CA ILE A 161 -8.81 9.51 0.87
C ILE A 161 -8.85 8.25 1.75
#